data_ec9b5650f0852d06f79c9f816df9afb6
#
_entry.id   ec9b5650f0852d06f79c9f816df9afb6
#
_cell.length_a   1.000
_cell.length_b   1.000
_cell.length_c   1.000
_cell.angle_alpha   90.00
_cell.angle_beta   90.00
_cell.angle_gamma   90.00
#
_symmetry.space_group_name_H-M   'P 1'
#
loop_
_entity.id
_entity.type
_entity.pdbx_description
1 polymer ?
#
loop_
_entity_poly.entity_id
_entity_poly.type
_entity_poly.pdbx_seq_one_letter_code
_entity_poly.pdbx_strand_id
1 'polypeptide(L)'
;VTPIAELRVGERAAVLGVIQQVTERPTRRRGFTVLTALLGDGTGYAQAVWFNQRFLKSKLREGQRILLSGKADYAYQGSGQLALSQITSFEILGAQDAADEHLGILPVYAATEGLTQKQLRQMMTYALAQTVDELEENLPQRIREEYRLIGRRAAFQRIHFPKQEEELRAARRRLAFEELYLIQ
;
A
#
# COMPACT_ATOMS: atom_id res chain seq x y z
N VAL A 1 4.79 -2.90 -4.20
CA VAL A 1 3.73 -3.65 -4.90
C VAL A 1 4.32 -4.94 -5.41
N THR A 2 3.67 -6.06 -5.11
CA THR A 2 4.13 -7.40 -5.51
C THR A 2 3.38 -7.81 -6.78
N PRO A 3 4.06 -8.24 -7.85
CA PRO A 3 3.42 -8.83 -9.01
C PRO A 3 2.57 -10.05 -8.62
N ILE A 4 1.42 -10.24 -9.26
CA ILE A 4 0.52 -11.36 -8.94
C ILE A 4 1.23 -12.71 -9.13
N ALA A 5 2.09 -12.84 -10.14
CA ALA A 5 2.86 -14.05 -10.37
C ALA A 5 3.87 -14.39 -9.26
N GLU A 6 4.25 -13.42 -8.44
CA GLU A 6 5.21 -13.57 -7.34
C GLU A 6 4.55 -13.73 -5.96
N LEU A 7 3.22 -13.75 -5.91
CA LEU A 7 2.49 -13.92 -4.65
C LEU A 7 2.79 -15.28 -4.02
N ARG A 8 3.13 -15.25 -2.74
CA ARG A 8 3.37 -16.45 -1.93
C ARG A 8 2.24 -16.66 -0.93
N VAL A 9 1.63 -17.82 -1.00
CA VAL A 9 0.54 -18.21 -0.09
C VAL A 9 1.01 -18.13 1.35
N GLY A 10 0.18 -17.51 2.19
CA GLY A 10 0.47 -17.28 3.61
C GLY A 10 1.08 -15.92 3.91
N GLU A 11 1.70 -15.25 2.92
CA GLU A 11 2.33 -13.93 3.10
C GLU A 11 1.33 -12.78 2.85
N ARG A 12 1.61 -11.63 3.46
CA ARG A 12 0.89 -10.38 3.16
C ARG A 12 1.56 -9.69 1.98
N ALA A 13 0.75 -9.26 1.03
CA ALA A 13 1.22 -8.55 -0.15
C ALA A 13 0.32 -7.36 -0.48
N ALA A 14 0.89 -6.36 -1.13
CA ALA A 14 0.16 -5.29 -1.80
C ALA A 14 0.20 -5.54 -3.31
N VAL A 15 -0.97 -5.53 -3.94
CA VAL A 15 -1.14 -5.79 -5.38
C VAL A 15 -1.81 -4.59 -6.03
N LEU A 16 -1.27 -4.19 -7.17
CA LEU A 16 -1.90 -3.25 -8.09
C LEU A 16 -2.40 -4.04 -9.30
N GLY A 17 -3.69 -3.97 -9.56
CA GLY A 17 -4.28 -4.68 -10.69
C GLY A 17 -5.46 -3.94 -11.29
N VAL A 18 -5.91 -4.41 -12.44
CA VAL A 18 -7.14 -3.97 -13.10
C VAL A 18 -8.25 -4.97 -12.78
N ILE A 19 -9.40 -4.47 -12.34
CA ILE A 19 -10.59 -5.29 -12.08
C ILE A 19 -11.11 -5.81 -13.43
N GLN A 20 -11.08 -7.13 -13.61
CA GLN A 20 -11.60 -7.80 -14.80
C GLN A 20 -13.06 -8.19 -14.64
N GLN A 21 -13.46 -8.58 -13.44
CA GLN A 21 -14.81 -9.02 -13.14
C GLN A 21 -15.13 -8.83 -11.67
N VAL A 22 -16.37 -8.47 -11.36
CA VAL A 22 -16.89 -8.40 -9.98
C VAL A 22 -18.08 -9.35 -9.84
N THR A 23 -18.00 -10.25 -8.88
CA THR A 23 -19.04 -11.26 -8.62
C THR A 23 -19.45 -11.23 -7.15
N GLU A 24 -20.75 -11.24 -6.90
CA GLU A 24 -21.31 -11.41 -5.55
C GLU A 24 -22.06 -12.74 -5.47
N ARG A 25 -21.77 -13.52 -4.45
CA ARG A 25 -22.43 -14.81 -4.21
C ARG A 25 -22.94 -14.89 -2.77
N PRO A 26 -24.16 -15.37 -2.56
CA PRO A 26 -24.61 -15.71 -1.22
C PRO A 26 -23.82 -16.92 -0.70
N THR A 27 -23.57 -16.97 0.59
CA THR A 27 -22.99 -18.15 1.23
C THR A 27 -24.09 -19.08 1.74
N ARG A 28 -23.73 -20.31 2.13
CA ARG A 28 -24.65 -21.24 2.78
C ARG A 28 -25.21 -20.69 4.11
N ARG A 29 -24.49 -19.77 4.75
CA ARG A 29 -24.96 -19.09 5.97
C ARG A 29 -25.88 -17.95 5.58
N ARG A 30 -27.13 -18.02 6.04
CA ARG A 30 -28.19 -17.03 5.75
C ARG A 30 -27.74 -15.62 6.11
N GLY A 31 -27.85 -14.68 5.19
CA GLY A 31 -27.45 -13.28 5.38
C GLY A 31 -25.97 -12.94 5.11
N PHE A 32 -25.11 -13.93 4.84
CA PHE A 32 -23.71 -13.70 4.49
C PHE A 32 -23.49 -13.74 2.98
N THR A 33 -22.73 -12.78 2.47
CA THR A 33 -22.33 -12.71 1.06
C THR A 33 -20.83 -12.64 0.94
N VAL A 34 -20.32 -13.20 -0.15
CA VAL A 34 -18.91 -13.04 -0.58
C VAL A 34 -18.91 -12.20 -1.84
N LEU A 35 -18.19 -11.09 -1.79
CA LEU A 35 -17.87 -10.27 -2.95
C LEU A 35 -16.47 -10.64 -3.42
N THR A 36 -16.33 -10.95 -4.69
CA THR A 36 -15.05 -11.32 -5.31
C THR A 36 -14.80 -10.42 -6.49
N ALA A 37 -13.60 -9.85 -6.58
CA ALA A 37 -13.12 -9.16 -7.77
C ALA A 37 -11.93 -9.93 -8.36
N LEU A 38 -12.01 -10.28 -9.63
CA LEU A 38 -10.89 -10.84 -10.38
C LEU A 38 -9.98 -9.69 -10.82
N LEU A 39 -8.71 -9.77 -10.46
CA LEU A 39 -7.69 -8.77 -10.75
C LEU A 39 -6.65 -9.34 -11.71
N GLY A 40 -6.19 -8.52 -12.64
CA GLY A 40 -5.05 -8.82 -13.50
C GLY A 40 -4.07 -7.66 -13.48
N ASP A 41 -2.77 -7.96 -13.47
CA ASP A 41 -1.67 -6.98 -13.50
C ASP A 41 -0.73 -7.15 -14.71
N GLY A 42 -1.09 -8.05 -15.64
CA GLY A 42 -0.27 -8.43 -16.77
C GLY A 42 0.70 -9.59 -16.47
N THR A 43 1.00 -9.90 -15.21
CA THR A 43 1.84 -11.04 -14.80
C THR A 43 1.01 -12.26 -14.45
N GLY A 44 -0.25 -12.05 -14.02
CA GLY A 44 -1.16 -13.11 -13.61
C GLY A 44 -2.54 -12.59 -13.21
N TYR A 45 -3.33 -13.50 -12.64
CA TYR A 45 -4.66 -13.22 -12.13
C TYR A 45 -4.79 -13.68 -10.67
N ALA A 46 -5.42 -12.85 -9.84
CA ALA A 46 -5.77 -13.20 -8.46
C ALA A 46 -7.18 -12.70 -8.12
N GLN A 47 -7.85 -13.38 -7.19
CA GLN A 47 -9.14 -12.95 -6.68
C GLN A 47 -8.96 -12.10 -5.42
N ALA A 48 -9.54 -10.92 -5.36
CA ALA A 48 -9.73 -10.20 -4.12
C ALA A 48 -11.08 -10.59 -3.50
N VAL A 49 -11.08 -10.95 -2.21
CA VAL A 49 -12.24 -11.52 -1.54
C VAL A 49 -12.64 -10.68 -0.33
N TRP A 50 -13.90 -10.23 -0.31
CA TRP A 50 -14.49 -9.51 0.82
C TRP A 50 -15.72 -10.27 1.34
N PHE A 51 -15.80 -10.39 2.66
CA PHE A 51 -16.92 -11.04 3.32
C PHE A 51 -17.88 -9.99 3.87
N ASN A 52 -19.15 -10.15 3.57
CA ASN A 52 -20.27 -9.33 4.07
C ASN A 52 -20.13 -7.81 3.83
N GLN A 53 -19.46 -7.40 2.74
CA GLN A 53 -19.25 -6.00 2.37
C GLN A 53 -20.00 -5.63 1.08
N ARG A 54 -21.35 -5.78 1.11
CA ARG A 54 -22.21 -5.53 -0.05
C ARG A 54 -22.08 -4.13 -0.65
N PHE A 55 -21.78 -3.13 0.19
CA PHE A 55 -21.63 -1.75 -0.25
C PHE A 55 -20.46 -1.56 -1.24
N LEU A 56 -19.50 -2.47 -1.26
CA LEU A 56 -18.37 -2.41 -2.20
C LEU A 56 -18.79 -2.73 -3.64
N LYS A 57 -19.88 -3.48 -3.83
CA LYS A 57 -20.38 -3.83 -5.16
C LYS A 57 -20.69 -2.59 -6.02
N SER A 58 -21.22 -1.54 -5.39
CA SER A 58 -21.50 -0.29 -6.09
C SER A 58 -20.24 0.55 -6.40
N LYS A 59 -19.14 0.30 -5.69
CA LYS A 59 -17.88 1.04 -5.82
C LYS A 59 -16.91 0.36 -6.79
N LEU A 60 -16.90 -0.98 -6.84
CA LEU A 60 -16.00 -1.75 -7.68
C LEU A 60 -16.62 -1.97 -9.07
N ARG A 61 -15.92 -1.56 -10.11
CA ARG A 61 -16.36 -1.71 -11.51
C ARG A 61 -15.25 -2.34 -12.34
N GLU A 62 -15.62 -3.08 -13.35
CA GLU A 62 -14.69 -3.61 -14.37
C GLU A 62 -13.92 -2.47 -15.05
N GLY A 63 -12.66 -2.71 -15.35
CA GLY A 63 -11.74 -1.73 -15.94
C GLY A 63 -11.10 -0.76 -14.94
N GLN A 64 -11.54 -0.70 -13.68
CA GLN A 64 -10.90 0.15 -12.67
C GLN A 64 -9.56 -0.44 -12.22
N ARG A 65 -8.57 0.43 -12.03
CA ARG A 65 -7.32 0.09 -11.35
C ARG A 65 -7.55 0.13 -9.84
N ILE A 66 -7.07 -0.89 -9.16
CA ILE A 66 -7.18 -1.00 -7.71
C ILE A 66 -5.83 -1.39 -7.12
N LEU A 67 -5.40 -0.66 -6.10
CA LEU A 67 -4.33 -1.05 -5.21
C LEU A 67 -4.95 -1.66 -3.96
N LEU A 68 -4.56 -2.85 -3.59
CA LEU A 68 -5.07 -3.49 -2.38
C LEU A 68 -3.99 -4.26 -1.64
N SER A 69 -4.13 -4.34 -0.32
CA SER A 69 -3.25 -5.10 0.55
C SER A 69 -4.05 -6.17 1.28
N GLY A 70 -3.55 -7.39 1.25
CA GLY A 70 -4.21 -8.53 1.88
C GLY A 70 -3.25 -9.69 2.11
N LYS A 71 -3.79 -10.79 2.61
CA LYS A 71 -3.05 -12.04 2.74
C LYS A 71 -3.27 -12.88 1.50
N ALA A 72 -2.18 -13.32 0.87
CA ALA A 72 -2.24 -14.25 -0.26
C ALA A 72 -2.66 -15.64 0.22
N ASP A 73 -3.61 -16.25 -0.47
CA ASP A 73 -4.17 -17.56 -0.18
C ASP A 73 -4.62 -18.23 -1.48
N TYR A 74 -5.12 -19.45 -1.40
CA TYR A 74 -5.83 -20.06 -2.52
C TYR A 74 -7.32 -19.68 -2.47
N ALA A 75 -7.93 -19.50 -3.64
CA ALA A 75 -9.37 -19.25 -3.76
C ALA A 75 -10.16 -20.42 -3.16
N TYR A 76 -11.21 -20.08 -2.39
CA TYR A 76 -12.00 -21.03 -1.58
C TYR A 76 -12.62 -22.20 -2.36
N GLN A 77 -12.67 -22.17 -3.68
CA GLN A 77 -13.32 -23.19 -4.51
C GLN A 77 -12.36 -24.22 -5.12
N GLY A 78 -11.15 -24.38 -4.60
CA GLY A 78 -10.25 -25.45 -5.03
C GLY A 78 -9.73 -25.32 -6.47
N SER A 79 -9.86 -24.15 -7.08
CA SER A 79 -9.42 -23.87 -8.46
C SER A 79 -7.89 -23.75 -8.62
N GLY A 80 -7.14 -23.81 -7.50
CA GLY A 80 -5.70 -23.49 -7.51
C GLY A 80 -5.39 -22.02 -7.81
N GLN A 81 -6.41 -21.18 -8.00
CA GLN A 81 -6.25 -19.77 -8.30
C GLN A 81 -5.83 -19.01 -7.03
N LEU A 82 -4.90 -18.07 -7.18
CA LEU A 82 -4.48 -17.18 -6.11
C LEU A 82 -5.60 -16.22 -5.71
N ALA A 83 -5.73 -15.99 -4.42
CA ALA A 83 -6.65 -15.04 -3.84
C ALA A 83 -5.96 -14.14 -2.83
N LEU A 84 -6.45 -12.92 -2.67
CA LEU A 84 -6.12 -12.01 -1.59
C LEU A 84 -7.31 -11.94 -0.66
N SER A 85 -7.12 -12.46 0.54
CA SER A 85 -8.08 -12.47 1.63
C SER A 85 -7.64 -11.51 2.74
N GLN A 86 -8.46 -11.33 3.78
CA GLN A 86 -8.15 -10.45 4.92
C GLN A 86 -7.61 -9.09 4.44
N ILE A 87 -8.34 -8.47 3.50
CA ILE A 87 -7.94 -7.20 2.89
C ILE A 87 -7.94 -6.13 3.98
N THR A 88 -6.76 -5.56 4.22
CA THR A 88 -6.54 -4.52 5.24
C THR A 88 -6.73 -3.13 4.70
N SER A 89 -6.44 -2.92 3.41
CA SER A 89 -6.65 -1.66 2.73
C SER A 89 -6.88 -1.89 1.25
N PHE A 90 -7.67 -1.04 0.63
CA PHE A 90 -7.78 -0.96 -0.83
C PHE A 90 -8.04 0.48 -1.25
N GLU A 91 -7.64 0.82 -2.47
CA GLU A 91 -7.85 2.12 -3.07
C GLU A 91 -8.15 1.95 -4.56
N ILE A 92 -9.24 2.57 -5.02
CA ILE A 92 -9.57 2.64 -6.44
C ILE A 92 -8.84 3.85 -7.01
N LEU A 93 -7.97 3.62 -8.00
CA LEU A 93 -7.17 4.64 -8.64
C LEU A 93 -7.93 5.27 -9.79
N GLY A 94 -7.97 6.60 -9.84
CA GLY A 94 -8.58 7.35 -10.96
C GLY A 94 -7.65 7.43 -12.16
N ALA A 95 -8.17 7.94 -13.29
CA ALA A 95 -7.40 8.12 -14.52
C ALA A 95 -6.19 9.08 -14.34
N GLN A 96 -6.30 10.06 -13.44
CA GLN A 96 -5.19 10.97 -13.10
C GLN A 96 -4.12 10.31 -12.21
N ASP A 97 -4.49 9.32 -11.41
CA ASP A 97 -3.54 8.54 -10.60
C ASP A 97 -2.73 7.55 -11.47
N ALA A 98 -3.14 7.37 -12.74
CA ALA A 98 -2.41 6.55 -13.72
C ALA A 98 -1.15 7.23 -14.25
N ALA A 99 -1.02 8.56 -14.11
CA ALA A 99 0.19 9.30 -14.49
C ALA A 99 1.34 9.10 -13.50
N ASP A 100 1.06 8.65 -12.27
CA ASP A 100 2.07 8.20 -11.31
C ASP A 100 2.47 6.75 -11.64
N GLU A 101 3.11 6.55 -12.80
CA GLU A 101 3.75 5.27 -13.19
C GLU A 101 4.83 4.79 -12.21
N HIS A 102 5.06 5.53 -11.15
CA HIS A 102 5.95 5.23 -10.06
C HIS A 102 5.21 4.77 -8.80
N LEU A 103 4.15 3.95 -8.96
CA LEU A 103 3.51 3.26 -7.84
C LEU A 103 4.46 2.18 -7.27
N GLY A 104 5.64 2.66 -6.83
CA GLY A 104 6.56 1.90 -6.02
C GLY A 104 5.96 1.63 -4.64
N ILE A 105 6.65 2.05 -3.62
CA ILE A 105 6.24 1.86 -2.23
C ILE A 105 5.33 3.03 -1.83
N LEU A 106 4.05 2.75 -1.59
CA LEU A 106 3.11 3.76 -1.09
C LEU A 106 2.99 3.69 0.44
N PRO A 107 2.98 4.84 1.11
CA PRO A 107 2.73 4.88 2.54
C PRO A 107 1.28 4.52 2.85
N VAL A 108 1.10 3.71 3.90
CA VAL A 108 -0.21 3.42 4.49
C VAL A 108 -0.24 4.05 5.88
N TYR A 109 -1.11 5.01 6.05
CA TYR A 109 -1.29 5.72 7.32
C TYR A 109 -2.39 5.07 8.17
N ALA A 110 -2.27 5.18 9.49
CA ALA A 110 -3.39 4.88 10.37
C ALA A 110 -4.54 5.82 10.04
N ALA A 111 -5.64 5.26 9.52
CA ALA A 111 -6.81 6.04 9.14
C ALA A 111 -7.84 6.03 10.26
N THR A 112 -8.47 7.18 10.46
CA THR A 112 -9.68 7.33 11.26
C THR A 112 -10.90 7.37 10.35
N GLU A 113 -12.08 7.18 10.92
CA GLU A 113 -13.33 7.27 10.18
C GLU A 113 -13.46 8.62 9.44
N GLY A 114 -13.83 8.56 8.18
CA GLY A 114 -14.00 9.74 7.32
C GLY A 114 -12.77 10.17 6.53
N LEU A 115 -11.57 9.64 6.79
CA LEU A 115 -10.35 9.95 6.04
C LEU A 115 -9.91 8.79 5.14
N THR A 116 -9.71 9.07 3.87
CA THR A 116 -9.17 8.11 2.92
C THR A 116 -7.64 8.13 2.87
N GLN A 117 -7.00 7.04 2.47
CA GLN A 117 -5.53 6.98 2.28
C GLN A 117 -5.05 8.05 1.27
N LYS A 118 -5.84 8.31 0.22
CA LYS A 118 -5.55 9.36 -0.76
C LYS A 118 -5.48 10.75 -0.11
N GLN A 119 -6.47 11.09 0.72
CA GLN A 119 -6.48 12.37 1.45
C GLN A 119 -5.29 12.48 2.40
N LEU A 120 -4.98 11.41 3.14
CA LEU A 120 -3.82 11.40 4.04
C LEU A 120 -2.50 11.59 3.29
N ARG A 121 -2.32 10.93 2.13
CA ARG A 121 -1.15 11.15 1.28
C ARG A 121 -1.07 12.57 0.74
N GLN A 122 -2.19 13.14 0.29
CA GLN A 122 -2.24 14.54 -0.18
C GLN A 122 -1.86 15.52 0.93
N MET A 123 -2.42 15.33 2.14
CA MET A 123 -2.07 16.14 3.31
C MET A 123 -0.58 16.03 3.64
N MET A 124 -0.01 14.81 3.61
CA MET A 124 1.41 14.61 3.86
C MET A 124 2.30 15.24 2.79
N THR A 125 1.93 15.12 1.52
CA THR A 125 2.63 15.78 0.40
C THR A 125 2.65 17.29 0.62
N TYR A 126 1.49 17.88 0.93
CA TYR A 126 1.38 19.30 1.21
C TYR A 126 2.22 19.73 2.42
N ALA A 127 2.13 19.00 3.53
CA ALA A 127 2.89 19.29 4.74
C ALA A 127 4.41 19.26 4.48
N LEU A 128 4.91 18.22 3.81
CA LEU A 128 6.32 18.12 3.46
C LEU A 128 6.77 19.26 2.54
N ALA A 129 5.97 19.61 1.55
CA ALA A 129 6.30 20.72 0.65
C ALA A 129 6.42 22.07 1.36
N GLN A 130 5.73 22.27 2.47
CA GLN A 130 5.78 23.51 3.24
C GLN A 130 6.87 23.50 4.31
N THR A 131 7.19 22.36 4.90
CA THR A 131 7.97 22.31 6.14
C THR A 131 9.33 21.60 6.01
N VAL A 132 9.55 20.81 4.96
CA VAL A 132 10.75 19.97 4.86
C VAL A 132 12.05 20.79 4.82
N ASP A 133 11.99 21.98 4.23
CA ASP A 133 13.15 22.86 4.13
C ASP A 133 13.47 23.59 5.46
N GLU A 134 12.52 23.63 6.38
CA GLU A 134 12.71 24.18 7.72
C GLU A 134 13.30 23.15 8.70
N LEU A 135 13.35 21.86 8.30
CA LEU A 135 13.90 20.82 9.17
C LEU A 135 15.43 21.02 9.33
N GLU A 136 15.84 21.32 10.53
CA GLU A 136 17.23 21.41 10.90
C GLU A 136 17.85 20.02 11.10
N GLU A 137 19.13 19.89 10.72
CA GLU A 137 19.89 18.67 10.93
C GLU A 137 20.33 18.58 12.39
N ASN A 138 19.93 17.49 13.06
CA ASN A 138 20.19 17.30 14.48
C ASN A 138 21.32 16.30 14.78
N LEU A 139 21.84 15.60 13.77
CA LEU A 139 23.01 14.74 13.92
C LEU A 139 24.27 15.45 13.42
N PRO A 140 25.36 15.44 14.20
CA PRO A 140 26.65 15.97 13.76
C PRO A 140 27.10 15.32 12.44
N GLN A 141 27.76 16.11 11.59
CA GLN A 141 28.23 15.63 10.29
C GLN A 141 29.13 14.39 10.43
N ARG A 142 30.03 14.39 11.40
CA ARG A 142 30.94 13.26 11.69
C ARG A 142 30.12 11.96 11.91
N ILE A 143 29.05 12.02 12.69
CA ILE A 143 28.21 10.84 12.97
C ILE A 143 27.53 10.36 11.70
N ARG A 144 26.99 11.28 10.90
CA ARG A 144 26.33 10.92 9.64
C ARG A 144 27.29 10.25 8.65
N GLU A 145 28.52 10.72 8.56
CA GLU A 145 29.56 10.15 7.70
C GLU A 145 30.02 8.78 8.21
N GLU A 146 30.32 8.65 9.50
CA GLU A 146 30.77 7.41 10.14
C GLU A 146 29.75 6.28 9.95
N TYR A 147 28.46 6.58 10.17
CA TYR A 147 27.38 5.61 10.06
C TYR A 147 26.70 5.60 8.68
N ARG A 148 27.20 6.36 7.70
CA ARG A 148 26.64 6.47 6.34
C ARG A 148 25.15 6.76 6.35
N LEU A 149 24.73 7.76 7.11
CA LEU A 149 23.33 8.17 7.24
C LEU A 149 23.01 9.31 6.27
N ILE A 150 21.84 9.25 5.66
CA ILE A 150 21.32 10.35 4.85
C ILE A 150 20.92 11.54 5.76
N GLY A 151 20.82 12.72 5.17
CA GLY A 151 20.38 13.92 5.88
C GLY A 151 18.91 13.81 6.33
N ARG A 152 18.57 14.57 7.36
CA ARG A 152 17.24 14.55 8.00
C ARG A 152 16.12 14.86 7.02
N ARG A 153 16.24 15.92 6.21
CA ARG A 153 15.26 16.30 5.18
C ARG A 153 15.00 15.17 4.20
N ALA A 154 16.05 14.58 3.67
CA ALA A 154 15.96 13.45 2.75
C ALA A 154 15.30 12.23 3.41
N ALA A 155 15.56 12.00 4.71
CA ALA A 155 14.94 10.91 5.44
C ALA A 155 13.41 11.09 5.57
N PHE A 156 12.95 12.30 5.91
CA PHE A 156 11.51 12.60 6.00
C PHE A 156 10.82 12.49 4.63
N GLN A 157 11.43 12.96 3.56
CA GLN A 157 10.86 12.79 2.22
C GLN A 157 10.77 11.32 1.81
N ARG A 158 11.86 10.56 1.99
CA ARG A 158 11.96 9.17 1.54
C ARG A 158 11.23 8.17 2.42
N ILE A 159 10.95 8.47 3.68
CA ILE A 159 10.11 7.60 4.52
C ILE A 159 8.65 7.62 4.07
N HIS A 160 8.18 8.74 3.54
CA HIS A 160 6.81 8.92 3.07
C HIS A 160 6.66 8.61 1.58
N PHE A 161 7.63 9.00 0.76
CA PHE A 161 7.56 8.88 -0.70
C PHE A 161 8.86 8.33 -1.28
N PRO A 162 9.22 7.08 -0.94
CA PRO A 162 10.42 6.45 -1.48
C PRO A 162 10.20 6.04 -2.93
N LYS A 163 11.19 6.24 -3.78
CA LYS A 163 11.17 5.78 -5.17
C LYS A 163 11.54 4.30 -5.28
N GLN A 164 12.36 3.82 -4.36
CA GLN A 164 12.91 2.46 -4.34
C GLN A 164 13.03 1.97 -2.90
N GLU A 165 13.14 0.65 -2.73
CA GLU A 165 13.27 0.00 -1.41
C GLU A 165 14.53 0.47 -0.66
N GLU A 166 15.62 0.74 -1.37
CA GLU A 166 16.87 1.23 -0.80
C GLU A 166 16.69 2.60 -0.15
N GLU A 167 15.91 3.49 -0.77
CA GLU A 167 15.60 4.81 -0.19
C GLU A 167 14.79 4.68 1.09
N LEU A 168 13.80 3.77 1.11
CA LEU A 168 13.00 3.49 2.30
C LEU A 168 13.87 2.93 3.44
N ARG A 169 14.77 1.99 3.13
CA ARG A 169 15.69 1.42 4.12
C ARG A 169 16.65 2.48 4.68
N ALA A 170 17.20 3.32 3.81
CA ALA A 170 18.08 4.42 4.23
C ALA A 170 17.35 5.42 5.14
N ALA A 171 16.09 5.77 4.79
CA ALA A 171 15.27 6.65 5.59
C ALA A 171 14.94 6.05 6.97
N ARG A 172 14.48 4.80 7.01
CA ARG A 172 14.22 4.07 8.26
C ARG A 172 15.44 4.00 9.16
N ARG A 173 16.61 3.64 8.58
CA ARG A 173 17.86 3.57 9.32
C ARG A 173 18.23 4.91 9.93
N ARG A 174 18.10 6.00 9.15
CA ARG A 174 18.39 7.36 9.61
C ARG A 174 17.49 7.79 10.78
N LEU A 175 16.17 7.59 10.65
CA LEU A 175 15.23 8.01 11.67
C LEU A 175 15.33 7.16 12.93
N ALA A 176 15.50 5.85 12.81
CA ALA A 176 15.73 4.97 13.96
C ALA A 176 17.03 5.31 14.70
N PHE A 177 18.12 5.63 13.97
CA PHE A 177 19.35 6.08 14.58
C PHE A 177 19.18 7.39 15.35
N GLU A 178 18.49 8.36 14.76
CA GLU A 178 18.18 9.64 15.39
C GLU A 178 17.41 9.46 16.71
N GLU A 179 16.36 8.64 16.69
CA GLU A 179 15.55 8.37 17.86
C GLU A 179 16.39 7.79 19.02
N LEU A 180 17.25 6.82 18.72
CA LEU A 180 18.14 6.22 19.72
C LEU A 180 19.23 7.20 20.19
N TYR A 181 19.77 8.02 19.29
CA TYR A 181 20.82 9.00 19.61
C TYR A 181 20.30 10.12 20.53
N LEU A 182 19.04 10.50 20.41
CA LEU A 182 18.44 11.56 21.24
C LEU A 182 18.02 11.08 22.62
N ILE A 183 17.96 9.77 22.86
CA ILE A 183 17.61 9.18 24.17
C ILE A 183 18.86 9.02 25.06
N GLN A 184 20.07 9.06 24.50
CA GLN A 184 21.33 8.98 25.24
C GLN A 184 21.74 10.34 25.83
#